data_2910feb12bd32fd3644f426e9a1b4ea2
#
_entry.id   2910feb12bd32fd3644f426e9a1b4ea2
#
_cell.length_a   1.000
_cell.length_b   1.000
_cell.length_c   1.000
_cell.angle_alpha   90.00
_cell.angle_beta   90.00
_cell.angle_gamma   90.00
#
_symmetry.space_group_name_H-M   'P 1'
#
loop_
_entity.id
_entity.type
_entity.pdbx_description
1 polymer ?
#
loop_
_entity_poly.entity_id
_entity_poly.type
_entity_poly.pdbx_seq_one_letter_code
_entity_poly.pdbx_strand_id
1 'polypeptide(L)'
;MDQLQMDLLTILQEDCRLPLEKLAVMTGKSLETVAETISNMEKDGVILRYSPVINWDKTARERVEAMIEVRVTPQRDQGFDAVAERIYRFDEVKTVYLMSGAYDLLLLVEARTLKELAYFVSTKLSTLETVTGTATHFVLKRYKSDGVVFEDKNKDKRLVVQA
;
A
#
# COMPACT_ATOMS: atom_id res chain seq x y z
N MET A 1 -19.61 -13.79 -3.17
CA MET A 1 -19.87 -12.62 -2.27
C MET A 1 -21.29 -12.16 -2.52
N ASP A 2 -22.05 -11.96 -1.47
CA ASP A 2 -23.41 -11.43 -1.52
C ASP A 2 -23.43 -9.88 -1.47
N GLN A 3 -24.64 -9.28 -1.63
CA GLN A 3 -24.79 -7.82 -1.68
C GLN A 3 -24.38 -7.17 -0.34
N LEU A 4 -24.72 -7.79 0.80
CA LEU A 4 -24.36 -7.26 2.12
C LEU A 4 -22.83 -7.19 2.31
N GLN A 5 -22.10 -8.23 1.89
CA GLN A 5 -20.64 -8.23 1.95
C GLN A 5 -20.05 -7.10 1.11
N MET A 6 -20.55 -6.88 -0.12
CA MET A 6 -20.07 -5.80 -0.99
C MET A 6 -20.36 -4.41 -0.40
N ASP A 7 -21.57 -4.21 0.15
CA ASP A 7 -21.95 -2.95 0.79
C ASP A 7 -21.05 -2.66 2.00
N LEU A 8 -20.83 -3.65 2.86
CA LEU A 8 -19.95 -3.51 4.03
C LEU A 8 -18.50 -3.21 3.63
N LEU A 9 -17.94 -3.88 2.62
CA LEU A 9 -16.60 -3.60 2.14
C LEU A 9 -16.48 -2.18 1.60
N THR A 10 -17.46 -1.71 0.84
CA THR A 10 -17.49 -0.34 0.31
C THR A 10 -17.50 0.69 1.43
N ILE A 11 -18.35 0.49 2.44
CA ILE A 11 -18.45 1.40 3.59
C ILE A 11 -17.14 1.39 4.41
N LEU A 12 -16.60 0.20 4.70
CA LEU A 12 -15.39 0.03 5.50
C LEU A 12 -14.12 0.54 4.76
N GLN A 13 -14.11 0.53 3.44
CA GLN A 13 -13.04 1.13 2.65
C GLN A 13 -12.99 2.65 2.80
N GLU A 14 -14.16 3.30 2.95
CA GLU A 14 -14.26 4.76 3.17
C GLU A 14 -13.95 5.14 4.62
N ASP A 15 -14.54 4.43 5.60
CA ASP A 15 -14.27 4.64 7.04
C ASP A 15 -14.33 3.33 7.82
N CYS A 16 -13.17 2.74 8.03
CA CYS A 16 -13.04 1.49 8.78
C CYS A 16 -13.27 1.62 10.30
N ARG A 17 -13.53 2.83 10.83
CA ARG A 17 -13.79 3.07 12.26
C ARG A 17 -15.27 3.15 12.60
N LEU A 18 -16.15 2.95 11.62
CA LEU A 18 -17.59 2.97 11.90
C LEU A 18 -17.98 1.86 12.88
N PRO A 19 -18.74 2.17 13.94
CA PRO A 19 -19.21 1.15 14.87
C PRO A 19 -20.25 0.24 14.21
N LEU A 20 -20.34 -0.98 14.71
CA LEU A 20 -21.24 -2.03 14.16
C LEU A 20 -22.71 -1.57 14.10
N GLU A 21 -23.15 -0.82 15.10
CA GLU A 21 -24.51 -0.26 15.15
C GLU A 21 -24.79 0.65 13.94
N LYS A 22 -23.82 1.47 13.55
CA LYS A 22 -23.96 2.36 12.41
C LYS A 22 -23.94 1.58 11.10
N LEU A 23 -23.11 0.57 10.99
CA LEU A 23 -23.07 -0.33 9.83
C LEU A 23 -24.41 -1.10 9.68
N ALA A 24 -24.99 -1.55 10.79
CA ALA A 24 -26.30 -2.21 10.81
C ALA A 24 -27.41 -1.28 10.29
N VAL A 25 -27.43 -0.02 10.73
CA VAL A 25 -28.39 0.99 10.23
C VAL A 25 -28.18 1.26 8.74
N MET A 26 -26.93 1.43 8.29
CA MET A 26 -26.62 1.75 6.88
C MET A 26 -27.01 0.61 5.92
N THR A 27 -26.86 -0.63 6.36
CA THR A 27 -27.15 -1.82 5.55
C THR A 27 -28.58 -2.34 5.74
N GLY A 28 -29.33 -1.82 6.73
CA GLY A 28 -30.67 -2.29 7.06
C GLY A 28 -30.72 -3.73 7.60
N LYS A 29 -29.61 -4.19 8.21
CA LYS A 29 -29.47 -5.53 8.78
C LYS A 29 -29.35 -5.48 10.31
N SER A 30 -29.52 -6.64 10.96
CA SER A 30 -29.29 -6.73 12.41
C SER A 30 -27.82 -6.57 12.75
N LEU A 31 -27.53 -6.09 13.95
CA LEU A 31 -26.16 -5.97 14.48
C LEU A 31 -25.42 -7.33 14.42
N GLU A 32 -26.11 -8.39 14.81
CA GLU A 32 -25.58 -9.75 14.83
C GLU A 32 -25.18 -10.21 13.42
N THR A 33 -26.06 -10.01 12.42
CA THR A 33 -25.79 -10.36 11.02
C THR A 33 -24.57 -9.60 10.48
N VAL A 34 -24.47 -8.29 10.77
CA VAL A 34 -23.34 -7.47 10.32
C VAL A 34 -22.02 -7.93 10.97
N ALA A 35 -22.05 -8.16 12.29
CA ALA A 35 -20.86 -8.61 13.03
C ALA A 35 -20.37 -10.00 12.53
N GLU A 36 -21.30 -10.93 12.31
CA GLU A 36 -20.98 -12.26 11.78
C GLU A 36 -20.42 -12.17 10.35
N THR A 37 -21.03 -11.35 9.49
CA THR A 37 -20.58 -11.17 8.11
C THR A 37 -19.16 -10.61 8.06
N ILE A 38 -18.85 -9.60 8.86
CA ILE A 38 -17.48 -9.01 8.94
C ILE A 38 -16.49 -10.06 9.47
N SER A 39 -16.83 -10.75 10.55
CA SER A 39 -15.95 -11.79 11.13
C SER A 39 -15.64 -12.92 10.13
N ASN A 40 -16.62 -13.31 9.31
CA ASN A 40 -16.40 -14.31 8.27
C ASN A 40 -15.48 -13.78 7.16
N MET A 41 -15.66 -12.53 6.72
CA MET A 41 -14.77 -11.88 5.72
C MET A 41 -13.33 -11.74 6.24
N GLU A 42 -13.13 -11.51 7.54
CA GLU A 42 -11.81 -11.51 8.17
C GLU A 42 -11.18 -12.91 8.17
N LYS A 43 -11.93 -13.94 8.57
CA LYS A 43 -11.47 -15.34 8.59
C LYS A 43 -11.15 -15.86 7.20
N ASP A 44 -11.92 -15.47 6.21
CA ASP A 44 -11.74 -15.87 4.80
C ASP A 44 -10.63 -15.06 4.11
N GLY A 45 -10.00 -14.10 4.81
CA GLY A 45 -8.93 -13.27 4.28
C GLY A 45 -9.38 -12.26 3.22
N VAL A 46 -10.68 -11.94 3.16
CA VAL A 46 -11.20 -10.84 2.33
C VAL A 46 -10.83 -9.51 2.94
N ILE A 47 -10.98 -9.37 4.26
CA ILE A 47 -10.47 -8.25 5.04
C ILE A 47 -9.17 -8.70 5.70
N LEU A 48 -8.05 -8.15 5.24
CA LEU A 48 -6.73 -8.53 5.75
C LEU A 48 -6.35 -7.71 6.99
N ARG A 49 -6.73 -6.44 7.03
CA ARG A 49 -6.50 -5.52 8.15
C ARG A 49 -7.26 -4.22 7.97
N TYR A 50 -7.41 -3.47 9.05
CA TYR A 50 -7.87 -2.09 9.06
C TYR A 50 -6.66 -1.16 9.23
N SER A 51 -6.46 -0.22 8.31
CA SER A 51 -5.30 0.65 8.32
C SER A 51 -5.66 2.08 7.90
N PRO A 52 -5.32 3.10 8.71
CA PRO A 52 -5.57 4.48 8.33
C PRO A 52 -4.59 4.96 7.26
N VAL A 53 -5.04 5.89 6.41
CA VAL A 53 -4.16 6.68 5.55
C VAL A 53 -3.58 7.81 6.38
N ILE A 54 -2.24 7.87 6.50
CA ILE A 54 -1.54 8.82 7.37
C ILE A 54 -0.69 9.77 6.53
N ASN A 55 -0.84 11.08 6.79
CA ASN A 55 0.06 12.08 6.24
C ASN A 55 1.31 12.20 7.14
N TRP A 56 2.32 11.39 6.81
CA TRP A 56 3.59 11.36 7.55
C TRP A 56 4.40 12.64 7.44
N ASP A 57 4.21 13.43 6.35
CA ASP A 57 4.90 14.70 6.17
C ASP A 57 4.51 15.75 7.22
N LYS A 58 3.39 15.52 7.93
CA LYS A 58 2.94 16.33 9.07
C LYS A 58 3.42 15.81 10.42
N THR A 59 4.33 14.86 10.43
CA THR A 59 4.90 14.27 11.66
C THR A 59 6.42 14.49 11.69
N ALA A 60 7.04 14.27 12.85
CA ALA A 60 8.49 14.34 13.00
C ALA A 60 9.20 13.06 12.50
N ARG A 61 8.48 12.10 11.92
CA ARG A 61 9.06 10.85 11.43
C ARG A 61 9.82 11.08 10.12
N GLU A 62 11.12 10.91 10.16
CA GLU A 62 11.93 10.83 8.94
C GLU A 62 11.56 9.59 8.15
N ARG A 63 11.29 9.77 6.87
CA ARG A 63 10.85 8.70 5.97
C ARG A 63 11.23 9.02 4.54
N VAL A 64 11.85 8.07 3.90
CA VAL A 64 12.15 8.08 2.46
C VAL A 64 11.43 6.92 1.82
N GLU A 65 10.73 7.18 0.75
CA GLU A 65 10.04 6.17 -0.04
C GLU A 65 10.63 6.12 -1.45
N ALA A 66 10.68 4.92 -2.01
CA ALA A 66 11.02 4.73 -3.40
C ALA A 66 10.16 3.66 -4.04
N MET A 67 9.89 3.84 -5.32
CA MET A 67 9.41 2.79 -6.20
C MET A 67 10.61 2.15 -6.88
N ILE A 68 10.75 0.84 -6.79
CA ILE A 68 11.87 0.11 -7.37
C ILE A 68 11.34 -0.87 -8.40
N GLU A 69 11.73 -0.65 -9.64
CA GLU A 69 11.55 -1.62 -10.73
C GLU A 69 12.58 -2.72 -10.58
N VAL A 70 12.15 -3.96 -10.66
CA VAL A 70 13.04 -5.12 -10.55
C VAL A 70 12.83 -6.03 -11.75
N ARG A 71 13.93 -6.36 -12.42
CA ARG A 71 13.96 -7.39 -13.43
C ARG A 71 14.50 -8.67 -12.82
N VAL A 72 13.79 -9.77 -13.08
CA VAL A 72 14.15 -11.05 -12.53
C VAL A 72 14.18 -12.13 -13.62
N THR A 73 15.06 -13.10 -13.45
CA THR A 73 14.97 -14.34 -14.22
C THR A 73 14.37 -15.41 -13.34
N PRO A 74 13.09 -15.80 -13.57
CA PRO A 74 12.45 -16.83 -12.78
C PRO A 74 13.15 -18.17 -12.98
N GLN A 75 13.36 -18.90 -11.91
CA GLN A 75 13.88 -20.26 -11.99
C GLN A 75 12.79 -21.22 -12.49
N ARG A 76 13.21 -22.26 -13.25
CA ARG A 76 12.32 -23.37 -13.61
C ARG A 76 11.67 -23.90 -12.35
N ASP A 77 10.37 -24.14 -12.38
CA ASP A 77 9.52 -24.75 -11.34
C ASP A 77 9.12 -23.85 -10.17
N GLN A 78 9.70 -22.63 -10.00
CA GLN A 78 9.35 -21.73 -8.89
C GLN A 78 8.69 -20.41 -9.36
N GLY A 79 8.83 -20.05 -10.64
CA GLY A 79 8.20 -18.86 -11.21
C GLY A 79 8.58 -17.54 -10.52
N PHE A 80 7.73 -16.54 -10.67
CA PHE A 80 7.88 -15.22 -10.03
C PHE A 80 7.51 -15.24 -8.55
N ASP A 81 6.64 -16.15 -8.11
CA ASP A 81 6.10 -16.17 -6.74
C ASP A 81 7.19 -16.41 -5.71
N ALA A 82 8.12 -17.32 -5.98
CA ALA A 82 9.23 -17.60 -5.06
C ALA A 82 10.19 -16.40 -4.92
N VAL A 83 10.37 -15.63 -5.99
CA VAL A 83 11.19 -14.40 -5.93
C VAL A 83 10.45 -13.33 -5.14
N ALA A 84 9.16 -13.11 -5.43
CA ALA A 84 8.31 -12.18 -4.72
C ALA A 84 8.25 -12.50 -3.22
N GLU A 85 8.15 -13.80 -2.87
CA GLU A 85 8.15 -14.26 -1.48
C GLU A 85 9.44 -13.90 -0.72
N ARG A 86 10.58 -14.02 -1.34
CA ARG A 86 11.84 -13.62 -0.73
C ARG A 86 11.91 -12.10 -0.54
N ILE A 87 11.40 -11.34 -1.50
CA ILE A 87 11.45 -9.88 -1.49
C ILE A 87 10.48 -9.30 -0.45
N TYR A 88 9.23 -9.76 -0.36
CA TYR A 88 8.27 -9.17 0.58
C TYR A 88 8.56 -9.51 2.05
N ARG A 89 9.50 -10.41 2.34
CA ARG A 89 9.97 -10.68 3.71
C ARG A 89 10.91 -9.61 4.25
N PHE A 90 11.44 -8.71 3.41
CA PHE A 90 12.25 -7.60 3.90
C PHE A 90 11.36 -6.54 4.53
N ASP A 91 11.70 -6.08 5.73
CA ASP A 91 10.94 -5.07 6.48
C ASP A 91 10.81 -3.74 5.74
N GLU A 92 11.81 -3.42 4.92
CA GLU A 92 11.83 -2.21 4.09
C GLU A 92 10.75 -2.24 3.00
N VAL A 93 10.36 -3.43 2.53
CA VAL A 93 9.38 -3.61 1.45
C VAL A 93 7.96 -3.53 2.00
N LYS A 94 7.20 -2.58 1.47
CA LYS A 94 5.80 -2.35 1.88
C LYS A 94 4.80 -2.94 0.90
N THR A 95 5.16 -2.98 -0.39
CA THR A 95 4.30 -3.50 -1.44
C THR A 95 5.15 -4.18 -2.51
N VAL A 96 4.65 -5.27 -3.07
CA VAL A 96 5.23 -5.98 -4.21
C VAL A 96 4.11 -6.26 -5.20
N TYR A 97 4.32 -5.86 -6.45
CA TYR A 97 3.43 -6.16 -7.57
C TYR A 97 4.18 -6.94 -8.64
N LEU A 98 3.54 -7.96 -9.21
CA LEU A 98 3.95 -8.54 -10.48
C LEU A 98 3.41 -7.66 -11.60
N MET A 99 4.28 -7.24 -12.50
CA MET A 99 3.95 -6.27 -13.55
C MET A 99 4.01 -6.92 -14.94
N SER A 100 3.19 -6.41 -15.84
CA SER A 100 3.32 -6.68 -17.28
C SER A 100 3.96 -5.46 -17.93
N GLY A 101 5.18 -5.60 -18.50
CA GLY A 101 5.86 -4.46 -19.13
C GLY A 101 7.37 -4.62 -19.20
N ALA A 102 8.09 -3.51 -19.04
CA ALA A 102 9.54 -3.44 -19.19
C ALA A 102 10.33 -4.05 -18.04
N TYR A 103 9.68 -4.33 -16.92
CA TYR A 103 10.23 -4.95 -15.71
C TYR A 103 9.19 -5.91 -15.12
N ASP A 104 9.63 -6.81 -14.24
CA ASP A 104 8.80 -7.92 -13.76
C ASP A 104 8.11 -7.61 -12.43
N LEU A 105 8.82 -6.97 -11.50
CA LEU A 105 8.26 -6.60 -10.20
C LEU A 105 8.41 -5.10 -9.94
N LEU A 106 7.37 -4.52 -9.31
CA LEU A 106 7.40 -3.17 -8.76
C LEU A 106 7.31 -3.25 -7.25
N LEU A 107 8.29 -2.65 -6.57
CA LEU A 107 8.32 -2.59 -5.11
C LEU A 107 8.05 -1.16 -4.65
N LEU A 108 7.24 -1.02 -3.59
CA LEU A 108 7.24 0.18 -2.76
C LEU A 108 8.10 -0.10 -1.53
N VAL A 109 9.19 0.65 -1.37
CA VAL A 109 10.18 0.48 -0.31
C VAL A 109 10.23 1.73 0.56
N GLU A 110 10.40 1.52 1.86
CA GLU A 110 10.45 2.59 2.85
C GLU A 110 11.68 2.41 3.75
N ALA A 111 12.40 3.51 3.99
CA ALA A 111 13.51 3.58 4.92
C ALA A 111 13.50 4.91 5.68
N ARG A 112 14.33 5.06 6.71
CA ARG A 112 14.46 6.32 7.46
C ARG A 112 15.25 7.36 6.66
N THR A 113 16.28 6.90 5.97
CA THR A 113 17.20 7.77 5.22
C THR A 113 17.45 7.23 3.81
N LEU A 114 17.86 8.13 2.92
CA LEU A 114 18.31 7.78 1.58
C LEU A 114 19.45 6.75 1.59
N LYS A 115 20.37 6.88 2.55
CA LYS A 115 21.50 5.97 2.71
C LYS A 115 21.05 4.56 3.08
N GLU A 116 20.10 4.43 4.00
CA GLU A 116 19.52 3.13 4.37
C GLU A 116 18.82 2.48 3.17
N LEU A 117 18.05 3.26 2.39
CA LEU A 117 17.37 2.74 1.21
C LEU A 117 18.38 2.29 0.14
N ALA A 118 19.41 3.08 -0.15
CA ALA A 118 20.47 2.71 -1.07
C ALA A 118 21.24 1.46 -0.60
N TYR A 119 21.48 1.35 0.71
CA TYR A 119 22.11 0.17 1.31
C TYR A 119 21.22 -1.08 1.13
N PHE A 120 19.91 -0.97 1.39
CA PHE A 120 18.97 -2.06 1.14
C PHE A 120 19.05 -2.56 -0.31
N VAL A 121 19.01 -1.63 -1.29
CA VAL A 121 19.05 -2.00 -2.71
C VAL A 121 20.36 -2.72 -3.05
N SER A 122 21.50 -2.17 -2.61
CA SER A 122 22.81 -2.70 -3.00
C SER A 122 23.18 -3.99 -2.28
N THR A 123 22.75 -4.20 -1.03
CA THR A 123 23.21 -5.33 -0.21
C THR A 123 22.19 -6.44 -0.02
N LYS A 124 20.90 -6.13 -0.16
CA LYS A 124 19.83 -7.12 0.01
C LYS A 124 19.14 -7.44 -1.31
N LEU A 125 18.63 -6.42 -2.02
CA LEU A 125 17.81 -6.64 -3.20
C LEU A 125 18.63 -7.10 -4.41
N SER A 126 19.69 -6.37 -4.75
CA SER A 126 20.52 -6.67 -5.93
C SER A 126 21.43 -7.90 -5.75
N THR A 127 21.54 -8.44 -4.53
CA THR A 127 22.31 -9.65 -4.25
C THR A 127 21.50 -10.94 -4.39
N LEU A 128 20.18 -10.84 -4.62
CA LEU A 128 19.35 -12.00 -4.93
C LEU A 128 19.76 -12.53 -6.32
N GLU A 129 20.14 -13.80 -6.40
CA GLU A 129 20.62 -14.43 -7.63
C GLU A 129 19.67 -14.32 -8.82
N THR A 130 18.37 -14.22 -8.53
CA THR A 130 17.33 -14.10 -9.55
C THR A 130 17.14 -12.67 -10.04
N VAL A 131 17.69 -11.67 -9.33
CA VAL A 131 17.57 -10.25 -9.71
C VAL A 131 18.65 -9.88 -10.72
N THR A 132 18.24 -9.51 -11.91
CA THR A 132 19.13 -9.14 -13.02
C THR A 132 19.33 -7.64 -13.18
N GLY A 133 18.45 -6.84 -12.58
CA GLY A 133 18.57 -5.39 -12.60
C GLY A 133 17.52 -4.70 -11.75
N THR A 134 17.84 -3.50 -11.28
CA THR A 134 16.95 -2.64 -10.51
C THR A 134 17.03 -1.19 -11.00
N ALA A 135 15.90 -0.47 -10.97
CA ALA A 135 15.85 0.98 -11.13
C ALA A 135 15.09 1.59 -9.99
N THR A 136 15.68 2.55 -9.28
CA THR A 136 15.13 3.16 -8.08
C THR A 136 14.63 4.57 -8.38
N HIS A 137 13.35 4.83 -8.09
CA HIS A 137 12.68 6.11 -8.27
C HIS A 137 12.22 6.61 -6.91
N PHE A 138 12.84 7.69 -6.42
CA PHE A 138 12.46 8.28 -5.14
C PHE A 138 11.15 9.04 -5.24
N VAL A 139 10.25 8.82 -4.30
CA VAL A 139 9.01 9.58 -4.18
C VAL A 139 9.34 10.96 -3.60
N LEU A 140 9.28 12.00 -4.44
CA LEU A 140 9.57 13.36 -4.02
C LEU A 140 8.39 14.01 -3.29
N LYS A 141 7.17 13.68 -3.70
CA LYS A 141 5.94 14.20 -3.12
C LYS A 141 4.76 13.27 -3.43
N ARG A 142 3.93 13.05 -2.42
CA ARG A 142 2.67 12.33 -2.55
C ARG A 142 1.52 13.32 -2.70
N TYR A 143 0.83 13.31 -3.83
CA TYR A 143 -0.35 14.14 -4.08
C TYR A 143 -1.64 13.44 -3.67
N LYS A 144 -1.76 12.16 -3.95
CA LYS A 144 -2.92 11.32 -3.65
C LYS A 144 -2.50 9.88 -3.36
N SER A 145 -3.11 9.21 -2.40
CA SER A 145 -2.94 7.77 -2.13
C SER A 145 -4.25 7.21 -1.58
N ASP A 146 -4.60 6.02 -2.01
CA ASP A 146 -5.81 5.31 -1.55
C ASP A 146 -7.07 6.18 -1.60
N GLY A 147 -7.25 6.96 -2.68
CA GLY A 147 -8.37 7.88 -2.84
C GLY A 147 -8.25 9.22 -2.09
N VAL A 148 -7.34 9.33 -1.11
CA VAL A 148 -7.16 10.52 -0.27
C VAL A 148 -6.15 11.50 -0.86
N VAL A 149 -6.53 12.78 -0.95
CA VAL A 149 -5.66 13.87 -1.42
C VAL A 149 -4.84 14.43 -0.27
N PHE A 150 -3.52 14.55 -0.47
CA PHE A 150 -2.55 15.07 0.50
C PHE A 150 -2.32 16.58 0.32
N GLU A 151 -3.36 17.34 0.06
CA GLU A 151 -3.23 18.80 -0.09
C GLU A 151 -3.02 19.49 1.27
N ASP A 152 -2.13 20.48 1.26
CA ASP A 152 -2.02 21.45 2.33
C ASP A 152 -3.09 22.52 2.13
N LYS A 153 -4.24 22.39 2.83
CA LYS A 153 -5.35 23.36 2.78
C LYS A 153 -4.92 24.77 3.19
N ASN A 154 -3.71 24.94 3.71
CA ASN A 154 -3.10 26.20 4.11
C ASN A 154 -2.17 26.81 3.06
N LYS A 155 -2.04 26.24 1.87
CA LYS A 155 -1.35 26.94 0.79
C LYS A 155 -2.22 28.11 0.31
N ASP A 156 -1.84 29.25 0.85
CA ASP A 156 -2.04 30.63 0.48
C ASP A 156 -2.84 30.82 -0.82
N LYS A 157 -4.08 31.27 -0.66
CA LYS A 157 -4.87 31.91 -1.71
C LYS A 157 -4.35 33.31 -1.97
N ARG A 158 -3.04 33.52 -2.12
CA ARG A 158 -2.52 34.76 -2.62
C ARG A 158 -2.93 34.87 -4.08
N LEU A 159 -3.85 35.78 -4.33
CA LEU A 159 -4.22 36.21 -5.66
C LEU A 159 -2.93 36.48 -6.45
N VAL A 160 -2.75 35.75 -7.55
CA VAL A 160 -1.77 36.15 -8.57
C VAL A 160 -2.31 37.48 -9.14
N VAL A 161 -1.76 38.59 -8.68
CA VAL A 161 -2.00 39.89 -9.32
C VAL A 161 -1.25 39.82 -10.64
N GLN A 162 -1.99 39.61 -11.72
CA GLN A 162 -1.46 39.82 -13.07
C GLN A 162 -1.31 41.35 -13.23
N ALA A 163 -0.07 41.78 -13.43
CA ALA A 163 0.24 43.13 -13.92
C ALA A 163 0.02 43.22 -15.42
#